data_b1dc38171b7469c99a19cd7c98b77dac
#
_entry.id   b1dc38171b7469c99a19cd7c98b77dac
#
_cell.length_a   1.000
_cell.length_b   1.000
_cell.length_c   1.000
_cell.angle_alpha   90.00
_cell.angle_beta   90.00
_cell.angle_gamma   90.00
#
_symmetry.space_group_name_H-M   'P 1'
#
loop_
_entity.id
_entity.type
_entity.pdbx_description
1 polymer ?
#
loop_
_entity_poly.entity_id
_entity_poly.type
_entity_poly.pdbx_seq_one_letter_code
_entity_poly.pdbx_strand_id
1 'polypeptide(L)'
;WSDWSSDVCSSDLFSKRITLPVGENYTVKAFTPDQTEAGNDEPGHPVYSVESEPFEVIEGDITTLSLTAPQINVGVAMSCDESFAREFTEISVAIVSESGRSVTITGAEDTGYRYFTLPVSGKLSYTVLAKNQDGEVMQKTSALSVEAKNYRINLAIE
;
A
#
# COMPACT_ATOMS: atom_id res chain seq x y z
N TRP A 1 -17.89 -19.07 -15.94
CA TRP A 1 -16.69 -18.68 -15.21
C TRP A 1 -16.44 -17.18 -15.35
N SER A 2 -16.61 -16.46 -14.35
CA SER A 2 -16.23 -15.06 -14.40
C SER A 2 -15.14 -14.80 -13.37
N ASP A 3 -14.01 -14.27 -13.85
CA ASP A 3 -13.00 -13.70 -12.97
C ASP A 3 -13.58 -12.46 -12.31
N TRP A 4 -13.44 -12.39 -11.02
CA TRP A 4 -13.86 -11.24 -10.25
C TRP A 4 -12.70 -10.29 -10.10
N SER A 5 -12.76 -9.20 -10.83
CA SER A 5 -12.00 -8.02 -10.45
C SER A 5 -13.00 -7.03 -9.90
N SER A 6 -12.93 -6.75 -8.63
CA SER A 6 -13.66 -5.63 -8.06
C SER A 6 -12.71 -4.85 -7.18
N ASP A 7 -12.77 -3.53 -7.29
CA ASP A 7 -12.14 -2.63 -6.32
C ASP A 7 -12.87 -2.76 -5.00
N VAL A 8 -12.72 -3.91 -4.36
CA VAL A 8 -13.39 -4.13 -3.09
C VAL A 8 -12.57 -3.44 -2.02
N CYS A 9 -12.92 -2.20 -1.74
CA CYS A 9 -12.70 -1.66 -0.43
C CYS A 9 -13.37 -2.58 0.59
N SER A 10 -12.76 -2.77 1.74
CA SER A 10 -13.25 -3.60 2.83
C SER A 10 -14.69 -3.28 3.32
N SER A 11 -15.32 -2.23 2.79
CA SER A 11 -16.68 -1.80 3.12
C SER A 11 -17.71 -2.18 2.08
N ASP A 12 -17.32 -2.67 0.90
CA ASP A 12 -18.27 -2.97 -0.16
C ASP A 12 -18.76 -4.41 -0.04
N LEU A 13 -20.05 -4.55 0.20
CA LEU A 13 -20.74 -5.83 0.19
C LEU A 13 -21.13 -6.16 -1.24
N PHE A 14 -20.38 -7.05 -1.86
CA PHE A 14 -20.74 -7.60 -3.15
C PHE A 14 -21.41 -8.96 -2.92
N SER A 15 -22.70 -9.05 -3.21
CA SER A 15 -23.44 -10.29 -3.12
C SER A 15 -23.92 -10.70 -4.52
N LYS A 16 -23.39 -11.78 -5.05
CA LYS A 16 -23.78 -12.32 -6.33
C LYS A 16 -23.89 -13.84 -6.26
N ARG A 17 -24.99 -14.36 -6.77
CA ARG A 17 -25.14 -15.80 -6.95
C ARG A 17 -24.63 -16.21 -8.33
N ILE A 18 -23.74 -17.19 -8.36
CA ILE A 18 -23.16 -17.74 -9.57
C ILE A 18 -23.48 -19.23 -9.63
N THR A 19 -23.93 -19.69 -10.79
CA THR A 19 -24.16 -21.11 -11.03
C THR A 19 -22.92 -21.72 -11.64
N LEU A 20 -22.39 -22.78 -11.02
CA LEU A 20 -21.21 -23.48 -11.48
C LEU A 20 -21.54 -24.96 -11.69
N PRO A 21 -20.82 -25.65 -12.60
CA PRO A 21 -20.89 -27.09 -12.73
C PRO A 21 -20.48 -27.79 -11.44
N VAL A 22 -21.07 -28.95 -11.16
CA VAL A 22 -20.63 -29.81 -10.04
C VAL A 22 -19.17 -30.15 -10.20
N GLY A 23 -18.40 -30.06 -9.12
CA GLY A 23 -16.97 -30.35 -9.13
C GLY A 23 -16.29 -30.02 -7.82
N GLU A 24 -15.04 -30.41 -7.74
CA GLU A 24 -14.18 -30.20 -6.58
C GLU A 24 -13.06 -29.19 -6.88
N ASN A 25 -12.41 -28.71 -5.83
CA ASN A 25 -11.25 -27.83 -5.89
C ASN A 25 -11.48 -26.48 -6.62
N TYR A 26 -12.69 -25.95 -6.51
CA TYR A 26 -12.96 -24.58 -6.92
C TYR A 26 -12.29 -23.59 -5.97
N THR A 27 -11.76 -22.52 -6.52
CA THR A 27 -11.30 -21.37 -5.74
C THR A 27 -11.90 -20.09 -6.30
N VAL A 28 -12.04 -19.10 -5.43
CA VAL A 28 -12.45 -17.74 -5.84
C VAL A 28 -11.31 -16.79 -5.49
N LYS A 29 -10.98 -15.93 -6.44
CA LYS A 29 -9.94 -14.93 -6.30
C LYS A 29 -10.55 -13.53 -6.45
N ALA A 30 -10.29 -12.67 -5.47
CA ALA A 30 -10.66 -11.26 -5.52
C ALA A 30 -9.38 -10.43 -5.42
N PHE A 31 -9.20 -9.51 -6.36
CA PHE A 31 -7.95 -8.76 -6.44
C PHE A 31 -8.10 -7.43 -7.18
N THR A 32 -7.22 -6.50 -6.89
CA THR A 32 -7.06 -5.27 -7.65
C THR A 32 -6.52 -5.62 -9.04
N PRO A 33 -7.18 -5.23 -10.14
CA PRO A 33 -6.76 -5.62 -11.49
C PRO A 33 -5.36 -5.16 -11.87
N ASP A 34 -5.03 -3.90 -11.56
CA ASP A 34 -3.70 -3.34 -11.84
C ASP A 34 -2.84 -3.46 -10.58
N GLN A 35 -1.89 -4.40 -10.62
CA GLN A 35 -0.93 -4.64 -9.55
C GLN A 35 0.47 -4.17 -9.91
N THR A 36 0.62 -3.45 -11.01
CA THR A 36 1.90 -2.91 -11.47
C THR A 36 2.39 -1.84 -10.51
N GLU A 37 3.67 -1.89 -10.15
CA GLU A 37 4.29 -0.84 -9.36
C GLU A 37 4.32 0.47 -10.17
N ALA A 38 3.92 1.57 -9.54
CA ALA A 38 3.92 2.88 -10.18
C ALA A 38 5.34 3.34 -10.55
N GLY A 39 5.44 4.23 -11.51
CA GLY A 39 6.69 4.86 -11.89
C GLY A 39 7.25 5.78 -10.80
N ASN A 40 8.50 6.22 -10.99
CA ASN A 40 9.13 7.14 -10.06
C ASN A 40 8.31 8.44 -9.95
N ASP A 41 8.19 8.93 -8.72
CA ASP A 41 7.44 10.14 -8.36
C ASP A 41 5.92 10.08 -8.59
N GLU A 42 5.40 8.96 -9.03
CA GLU A 42 3.95 8.72 -9.06
C GLU A 42 3.48 8.14 -7.73
N PRO A 43 2.26 8.49 -7.27
CA PRO A 43 1.80 8.02 -5.96
C PRO A 43 1.50 6.52 -5.93
N GLY A 44 1.02 5.95 -7.03
CA GLY A 44 0.50 4.59 -7.02
C GLY A 44 -0.84 4.48 -6.31
N HIS A 45 -1.24 3.27 -6.02
CA HIS A 45 -2.49 2.96 -5.34
C HIS A 45 -2.36 1.71 -4.46
N PRO A 46 -3.24 1.52 -3.48
CA PRO A 46 -3.24 0.29 -2.71
C PRO A 46 -3.65 -0.90 -3.60
N VAL A 47 -3.04 -2.03 -3.34
CA VAL A 47 -3.33 -3.29 -4.05
C VAL A 47 -3.83 -4.31 -3.04
N TYR A 48 -4.97 -4.93 -3.35
CA TYR A 48 -5.62 -5.92 -2.51
C TYR A 48 -5.68 -7.25 -3.24
N SER A 49 -5.56 -8.35 -2.54
CA SER A 49 -5.73 -9.68 -3.12
C SER A 49 -6.08 -10.70 -2.06
N VAL A 50 -6.96 -11.62 -2.42
CA VAL A 50 -7.30 -12.79 -1.60
C VAL A 50 -7.70 -13.93 -2.51
N GLU A 51 -7.40 -15.14 -2.10
CA GLU A 51 -7.87 -16.37 -2.73
C GLU A 51 -8.54 -17.23 -1.66
N SER A 52 -9.71 -17.80 -2.00
CA SER A 52 -10.42 -18.68 -1.08
C SER A 52 -9.69 -20.00 -0.90
N GLU A 53 -9.97 -20.67 0.22
CA GLU A 53 -9.68 -22.11 0.32
C GLU A 53 -10.44 -22.87 -0.77
N PRO A 54 -9.93 -24.00 -1.24
CA PRO A 54 -10.67 -24.83 -2.18
C PRO A 54 -12.00 -25.29 -1.60
N PHE A 55 -13.03 -25.31 -2.44
CA PHE A 55 -14.37 -25.76 -2.06
C PHE A 55 -14.99 -26.61 -3.14
N GLU A 56 -16.05 -27.31 -2.78
CA GLU A 56 -16.79 -28.22 -3.64
C GLU A 56 -18.12 -27.57 -4.05
N VAL A 57 -18.54 -27.82 -5.28
CA VAL A 57 -19.87 -27.46 -5.78
C VAL A 57 -20.67 -28.73 -5.92
N ILE A 58 -21.75 -28.82 -5.15
CA ILE A 58 -22.65 -29.98 -5.08
C ILE A 58 -23.99 -29.62 -5.72
N GLU A 59 -24.57 -30.54 -6.48
CA GLU A 59 -25.85 -30.32 -7.13
C GLU A 59 -26.96 -29.99 -6.11
N GLY A 60 -27.67 -28.91 -6.37
CA GLY A 60 -28.79 -28.46 -5.55
C GLY A 60 -28.38 -27.69 -4.29
N ASP A 61 -27.12 -27.59 -3.99
CA ASP A 61 -26.62 -26.88 -2.82
C ASP A 61 -26.14 -25.47 -3.15
N ILE A 62 -26.14 -24.63 -2.13
CA ILE A 62 -25.58 -23.28 -2.18
C ILE A 62 -24.37 -23.22 -1.25
N THR A 63 -23.21 -22.94 -1.81
CA THR A 63 -22.00 -22.66 -1.04
C THR A 63 -21.86 -21.16 -0.89
N THR A 64 -21.78 -20.68 0.35
CA THR A 64 -21.59 -19.26 0.65
C THR A 64 -20.13 -19.01 1.01
N LEU A 65 -19.51 -18.06 0.31
CA LEU A 65 -18.14 -17.63 0.58
C LEU A 65 -18.15 -16.18 1.03
N SER A 66 -17.38 -15.91 2.08
CA SER A 66 -17.11 -14.56 2.54
C SER A 66 -15.62 -14.33 2.49
N LEU A 67 -15.19 -13.37 1.68
CA LEU A 67 -13.77 -13.06 1.46
C LEU A 67 -13.49 -11.61 1.84
N THR A 68 -12.38 -11.40 2.53
CA THR A 68 -11.83 -10.07 2.78
C THR A 68 -10.44 -10.02 2.15
N ALA A 69 -10.26 -9.10 1.21
CA ALA A 69 -8.99 -8.95 0.51
C ALA A 69 -8.07 -7.99 1.28
N PRO A 70 -7.00 -8.47 1.91
CA PRO A 70 -6.04 -7.59 2.56
C PRO A 70 -5.20 -6.83 1.53
N GLN A 71 -4.64 -5.71 1.96
CA GLN A 71 -3.62 -5.01 1.17
C GLN A 71 -2.37 -5.88 1.07
N ILE A 72 -1.79 -5.97 -0.11
CA ILE A 72 -0.59 -6.78 -0.38
C ILE A 72 0.64 -5.95 -0.70
N ASN A 73 0.51 -4.65 -0.90
CA ASN A 73 1.62 -3.72 -1.09
C ASN A 73 1.82 -2.82 0.12
N VAL A 74 2.76 -1.89 0.03
CA VAL A 74 3.14 -1.01 1.13
C VAL A 74 2.80 0.42 0.78
N GLY A 75 2.08 1.11 1.66
CA GLY A 75 1.87 2.55 1.57
C GLY A 75 2.76 3.29 2.56
N VAL A 76 3.40 4.36 2.12
CA VAL A 76 4.21 5.23 2.98
C VAL A 76 3.78 6.68 2.79
N ALA A 77 3.55 7.35 3.90
CA ALA A 77 3.27 8.77 3.94
C ALA A 77 4.18 9.43 4.97
N MET A 78 4.29 10.75 4.91
CA MET A 78 4.95 11.50 5.97
C MET A 78 3.98 12.47 6.63
N SER A 79 4.29 12.82 7.87
CA SER A 79 3.67 13.92 8.57
C SER A 79 4.74 14.68 9.34
N CYS A 80 4.52 15.97 9.54
CA CYS A 80 5.42 16.82 10.33
C CYS A 80 4.67 17.35 11.53
N ASP A 81 5.28 17.24 12.71
CA ASP A 81 4.78 17.96 13.86
C ASP A 81 4.90 19.47 13.63
N GLU A 82 4.04 20.21 14.26
CA GLU A 82 4.00 21.67 14.10
C GLU A 82 5.33 22.35 14.45
N SER A 83 6.00 21.86 15.49
CA SER A 83 7.32 22.34 15.88
C SER A 83 8.38 22.11 14.80
N PHE A 84 8.36 20.95 14.16
CA PHE A 84 9.29 20.65 13.06
C PHE A 84 8.99 21.52 11.83
N ALA A 85 7.72 21.68 11.48
CA ALA A 85 7.30 22.50 10.33
C ALA A 85 7.62 23.99 10.51
N ARG A 86 7.70 24.46 11.75
CA ARG A 86 8.11 25.85 12.07
C ARG A 86 9.62 26.06 11.99
N GLU A 87 10.40 25.07 12.39
CA GLU A 87 11.86 25.16 12.41
C GLU A 87 12.47 25.06 11.02
N PHE A 88 11.90 24.22 10.17
CA PHE A 88 12.44 23.93 8.85
C PHE A 88 11.56 24.52 7.73
N THR A 89 12.21 25.22 6.78
CA THR A 89 11.53 25.87 5.66
C THR A 89 11.45 24.97 4.42
N GLU A 90 12.40 24.07 4.26
CA GLU A 90 12.44 23.09 3.17
C GLU A 90 12.53 21.69 3.78
N ILE A 91 11.54 20.86 3.49
CA ILE A 91 11.44 19.51 4.02
C ILE A 91 11.17 18.56 2.86
N SER A 92 11.94 17.49 2.78
CA SER A 92 11.67 16.41 1.84
C SER A 92 12.04 15.05 2.43
N VAL A 93 11.31 14.03 2.00
CA VAL A 93 11.60 12.63 2.31
C VAL A 93 11.70 11.86 1.00
N ALA A 94 12.87 11.34 0.70
CA ALA A 94 13.09 10.48 -0.45
C ALA A 94 13.02 9.03 -0.01
N ILE A 95 12.16 8.25 -0.64
CA ILE A 95 11.95 6.83 -0.32
C ILE A 95 12.39 6.01 -1.52
N VAL A 96 13.24 5.02 -1.26
CA VAL A 96 13.79 4.16 -2.30
C VAL A 96 13.53 2.70 -1.95
N SER A 97 12.99 1.97 -2.92
CA SER A 97 12.78 0.52 -2.84
C SER A 97 13.91 -0.23 -3.54
N GLU A 98 14.13 -1.47 -3.14
CA GLU A 98 15.06 -2.38 -3.81
C GLU A 98 14.73 -2.63 -5.29
N SER A 99 13.48 -2.43 -5.70
CA SER A 99 13.06 -2.50 -7.11
C SER A 99 13.61 -1.36 -7.96
N GLY A 100 14.20 -0.33 -7.33
CA GLY A 100 14.67 0.89 -7.99
C GLY A 100 13.63 2.01 -8.02
N ARG A 101 12.41 1.77 -7.56
CA ARG A 101 11.40 2.83 -7.43
C ARG A 101 11.86 3.85 -6.40
N SER A 102 11.83 5.11 -6.78
CA SER A 102 12.19 6.25 -5.93
C SER A 102 11.08 7.28 -5.97
N VAL A 103 10.69 7.75 -4.79
CA VAL A 103 9.66 8.78 -4.63
C VAL A 103 10.16 9.82 -3.63
N THR A 104 9.99 11.09 -3.96
CA THR A 104 10.30 12.19 -3.06
C THR A 104 9.00 12.91 -2.68
N ILE A 105 8.73 12.98 -1.39
CA ILE A 105 7.62 13.74 -0.83
C ILE A 105 8.19 15.07 -0.34
N THR A 106 7.68 16.19 -0.85
CA THR A 106 8.20 17.52 -0.57
C THR A 106 7.16 18.36 0.15
N GLY A 107 7.60 19.04 1.22
CA GLY A 107 6.77 19.93 2.00
C GLY A 107 5.98 19.26 3.11
N ALA A 108 5.75 20.01 4.20
CA ALA A 108 5.04 19.50 5.38
C ALA A 108 3.54 19.20 5.11
N GLU A 109 2.99 19.73 4.04
CA GLU A 109 1.57 19.66 3.72
C GLU A 109 1.18 18.43 2.92
N ASP A 110 2.14 17.79 2.25
CA ASP A 110 1.89 16.58 1.46
C ASP A 110 1.88 15.35 2.38
N THR A 111 0.69 14.93 2.77
CA THR A 111 0.45 13.80 3.67
C THR A 111 -0.10 12.58 2.92
N GLY A 112 -0.10 12.61 1.60
CA GLY A 112 -0.61 11.53 0.76
C GLY A 112 0.30 10.30 0.78
N TYR A 113 -0.32 9.12 0.67
CA TYR A 113 0.41 7.87 0.59
C TYR A 113 1.07 7.67 -0.78
N ARG A 114 2.25 7.06 -0.73
CA ARG A 114 2.97 6.55 -1.90
C ARG A 114 3.08 5.04 -1.73
N TYR A 115 2.75 4.30 -2.79
CA TYR A 115 2.65 2.84 -2.73
C TYR A 115 3.81 2.17 -3.45
N PHE A 116 4.34 1.15 -2.80
CA PHE A 116 5.47 0.35 -3.26
C PHE A 116 5.08 -1.12 -3.25
N THR A 117 5.58 -1.87 -4.21
CA THR A 117 5.52 -3.33 -4.12
C THR A 117 6.24 -3.77 -2.85
N LEU A 118 5.66 -4.74 -2.13
CA LEU A 118 6.29 -5.25 -0.91
C LEU A 118 7.70 -5.75 -1.22
N PRO A 119 8.75 -5.14 -0.64
CA PRO A 119 10.11 -5.55 -0.95
C PRO A 119 10.43 -6.93 -0.36
N VAL A 120 11.19 -7.73 -1.11
CA VAL A 120 11.62 -9.07 -0.66
C VAL A 120 12.46 -8.97 0.60
N SER A 121 13.29 -7.94 0.72
CA SER A 121 14.09 -7.66 1.93
C SER A 121 13.25 -7.27 3.14
N GLY A 122 11.99 -6.89 2.94
CA GLY A 122 11.14 -6.36 4.01
C GLY A 122 11.54 -4.96 4.48
N LYS A 123 12.30 -4.21 3.65
CA LYS A 123 12.80 -2.89 4.03
C LYS A 123 12.71 -1.90 2.89
N LEU A 124 12.34 -0.66 3.24
CA LEU A 124 12.47 0.52 2.39
C LEU A 124 13.52 1.45 2.99
N SER A 125 14.31 2.08 2.14
CA SER A 125 15.26 3.12 2.56
C SER A 125 14.59 4.48 2.43
N TYR A 126 14.80 5.35 3.39
CA TYR A 126 14.35 6.74 3.28
C TYR A 126 15.40 7.71 3.77
N THR A 127 15.43 8.88 3.14
CA THR A 127 16.32 9.98 3.51
C THR A 127 15.49 11.22 3.77
N VAL A 128 15.58 11.75 4.98
CA VAL A 128 14.98 13.03 5.35
C VAL A 128 15.99 14.13 5.07
N LEU A 129 15.58 15.14 4.35
CA LEU A 129 16.34 16.35 4.11
C LEU A 129 15.52 17.54 4.61
N ALA A 130 16.09 18.34 5.49
CA ALA A 130 15.44 19.52 6.01
C ALA A 130 16.42 20.67 6.10
N LYS A 131 15.96 21.86 5.77
CA LYS A 131 16.76 23.10 5.80
C LYS A 131 16.06 24.12 6.69
N ASN A 132 16.79 24.67 7.64
CA ASN A 132 16.25 25.67 8.54
C ASN A 132 16.32 27.10 7.92
N GLN A 133 15.83 28.08 8.67
CA GLN A 133 15.81 29.48 8.22
C GLN A 133 17.22 30.07 8.04
N ASP A 134 18.20 29.56 8.75
CA ASP A 134 19.60 30.00 8.63
C ASP A 134 20.35 29.33 7.48
N GLY A 135 19.67 28.45 6.74
CA GLY A 135 20.24 27.74 5.60
C GLY A 135 21.02 26.47 6.00
N GLU A 136 20.98 26.09 7.25
CA GLU A 136 21.62 24.85 7.72
C GLU A 136 20.80 23.65 7.26
N VAL A 137 21.48 22.63 6.74
CA VAL A 137 20.86 21.42 6.21
C VAL A 137 21.06 20.25 7.16
N MET A 138 19.94 19.62 7.52
CA MET A 138 19.94 18.35 8.23
C MET A 138 19.60 17.24 7.24
N GLN A 139 20.36 16.16 7.26
CA GLN A 139 20.11 14.98 6.46
C GLN A 139 20.22 13.73 7.32
N LYS A 140 19.23 12.86 7.21
CA LYS A 140 19.22 11.59 7.93
C LYS A 140 18.70 10.49 7.02
N THR A 141 19.46 9.42 6.88
CA THR A 141 19.07 8.23 6.14
C THR A 141 18.80 7.09 7.10
N SER A 142 17.72 6.36 6.89
CA SER A 142 17.34 5.22 7.71
C SER A 142 16.62 4.18 6.88
N ALA A 143 16.39 3.01 7.46
CA ALA A 143 15.60 1.96 6.87
C ALA A 143 14.29 1.78 7.65
N LEU A 144 13.21 1.58 6.91
CA LEU A 144 11.90 1.27 7.46
C LEU A 144 11.62 -0.21 7.21
N SER A 145 11.44 -0.99 8.28
CA SER A 145 10.98 -2.37 8.16
C SER A 145 9.49 -2.38 7.86
N VAL A 146 9.11 -3.07 6.80
CA VAL A 146 7.75 -3.01 6.28
C VAL A 146 7.11 -4.37 6.08
N GLU A 147 5.80 -4.39 6.25
CA GLU A 147 4.89 -5.46 5.89
C GLU A 147 3.83 -4.88 4.94
N ALA A 148 2.92 -5.71 4.46
CA ALA A 148 1.85 -5.29 3.56
C ALA A 148 0.78 -4.46 4.30
N LYS A 149 1.07 -3.20 4.54
CA LYS A 149 0.20 -2.21 5.19
C LYS A 149 0.70 -0.79 4.97
N ASN A 150 0.02 0.18 5.52
CA ASN A 150 0.39 1.59 5.43
C ASN A 150 1.21 2.03 6.64
N TYR A 151 2.21 2.87 6.38
CA TYR A 151 3.10 3.47 7.38
C TYR A 151 3.12 4.98 7.24
N ARG A 152 3.37 5.65 8.34
CA ARG A 152 3.54 7.10 8.36
C ARG A 152 4.86 7.45 9.06
N ILE A 153 5.74 8.15 8.33
CA ILE A 153 6.97 8.68 8.90
C ILE A 153 6.62 10.02 9.53
N ASN A 154 6.75 10.10 10.85
CA ASN A 154 6.46 11.32 11.58
C ASN A 154 7.75 12.07 11.89
N LEU A 155 7.86 13.31 11.41
CA LEU A 155 9.00 14.19 11.65
C LEU A 155 8.69 15.10 12.84
N ALA A 156 9.51 14.98 13.86
CA ALA A 156 9.36 15.73 15.09
C ALA A 156 10.73 16.19 15.62
N ILE A 157 10.73 17.25 16.40
CA ILE A 157 11.89 17.70 17.13
C ILE A 157 11.85 17.05 18.52
N GLU A 158 12.93 16.39 18.88
CA GLU A 158 13.11 15.83 20.22
C GLU A 158 13.71 16.84 21.18
#